data_b8558092f6e12d489dabd49a2bf5ec16
#
_entry.id   b8558092f6e12d489dabd49a2bf5ec16
#
_cell.length_a   1.000
_cell.length_b   1.000
_cell.length_c   1.000
_cell.angle_alpha   90.00
_cell.angle_beta   90.00
_cell.angle_gamma   90.00
#
_symmetry.space_group_name_H-M   'P 1'
#
loop_
_entity.id
_entity.type
_entity.pdbx_description
1 polymer ?
#
loop_
_entity_poly.entity_id
_entity_poly.type
_entity_poly.pdbx_seq_one_letter_code
_entity_poly.pdbx_strand_id
1 'polypeptide(L)'
;MAEEHYALDPVDLKIIELLKKDGRMPFVELGKRVGLSEAAVRRRVKILQERGIIKRFTVDVDEGFQVSAVIFLQFESSSFPGEIVEKIARVPGIRAIYELTGRFDAMVIISASRISELNERIDKIRAIEGVKSTETAVVLRVLTPSLP
;
A
#
# COMPACT_ATOMS: atom_id res chain seq x y z
N MET A 1 10.09 5.15 -25.35
CA MET A 1 11.20 4.23 -25.02
C MET A 1 10.54 3.02 -24.37
N ALA A 2 10.69 1.83 -24.93
CA ALA A 2 10.16 0.61 -24.34
C ALA A 2 10.88 0.39 -23.00
N GLU A 3 10.13 0.33 -21.92
CA GLU A 3 10.64 -0.17 -20.64
C GLU A 3 11.05 -1.62 -20.90
N GLU A 4 12.37 -1.89 -20.91
CA GLU A 4 12.89 -3.24 -20.89
C GLU A 4 12.28 -3.95 -19.67
N HIS A 5 11.30 -4.78 -19.92
CA HIS A 5 10.73 -5.63 -18.88
C HIS A 5 11.84 -6.53 -18.35
N TYR A 6 12.34 -6.23 -17.17
CA TYR A 6 13.26 -7.11 -16.45
C TYR A 6 12.52 -8.41 -16.16
N ALA A 7 12.88 -9.47 -16.89
CA ALA A 7 12.31 -10.79 -16.66
C ALA A 7 12.89 -11.35 -15.36
N LEU A 8 12.02 -11.52 -14.34
CA LEU A 8 12.38 -12.19 -13.09
C LEU A 8 12.75 -13.64 -13.37
N ASP A 9 13.95 -14.04 -12.97
CA ASP A 9 14.35 -15.44 -12.99
C ASP A 9 13.82 -16.21 -11.76
N PRO A 10 13.85 -17.55 -11.75
CA PRO A 10 13.37 -18.36 -10.62
C PRO A 10 14.07 -18.02 -9.29
N VAL A 11 15.33 -17.58 -9.34
CA VAL A 11 16.09 -17.20 -8.14
C VAL A 11 15.58 -15.85 -7.59
N ASP A 12 15.31 -14.88 -8.47
CA ASP A 12 14.72 -13.59 -8.08
C ASP A 12 13.35 -13.79 -7.43
N LEU A 13 12.50 -14.63 -8.02
CA LEU A 13 11.20 -14.98 -7.45
C LEU A 13 11.34 -15.60 -6.06
N LYS A 14 12.32 -16.49 -5.87
CA LYS A 14 12.57 -17.12 -4.58
C LYS A 14 13.09 -16.13 -3.53
N ILE A 15 13.98 -15.22 -3.92
CA ILE A 15 14.46 -14.13 -3.05
C ILE A 15 13.27 -13.26 -2.61
N ILE A 16 12.41 -12.86 -3.53
CA ILE A 16 11.21 -12.05 -3.23
C ILE A 16 10.29 -12.80 -2.25
N GLU A 17 10.01 -14.08 -2.50
CA GLU A 17 9.17 -14.91 -1.62
C GLU A 17 9.72 -14.96 -0.19
N LEU A 18 11.02 -15.17 -0.03
CA LEU A 18 11.67 -15.23 1.27
C LEU A 18 11.63 -13.86 1.98
N LEU A 19 11.91 -12.78 1.26
CA LEU A 19 11.87 -11.42 1.81
C LEU A 19 10.44 -10.94 2.13
N LYS A 20 9.42 -11.45 1.44
CA LYS A 20 8.01 -11.20 1.81
C LYS A 20 7.63 -11.87 3.14
N LYS A 21 8.25 -13.00 3.48
CA LYS A 21 8.04 -13.68 4.77
C LYS A 21 8.85 -13.05 5.90
N ASP A 22 10.09 -12.68 5.62
CA ASP A 22 10.98 -12.02 6.56
C ASP A 22 11.85 -10.97 5.84
N GLY A 23 11.40 -9.73 5.84
CA GLY A 23 12.10 -8.60 5.22
C GLY A 23 13.44 -8.25 5.88
N ARG A 24 13.77 -8.85 7.03
CA ARG A 24 15.04 -8.67 7.75
C ARG A 24 15.99 -9.86 7.59
N MET A 25 15.62 -10.86 6.80
CA MET A 25 16.46 -12.05 6.58
C MET A 25 17.86 -11.64 6.12
N PRO A 26 18.94 -12.07 6.81
CA PRO A 26 20.31 -11.75 6.42
C PRO A 26 20.63 -12.29 5.02
N PHE A 27 21.39 -11.54 4.24
CA PHE A 27 21.76 -11.97 2.88
C PHE A 27 22.58 -13.26 2.85
N VAL A 28 23.34 -13.54 3.91
CA VAL A 28 24.03 -14.83 4.08
C VAL A 28 23.00 -15.98 4.13
N GLU A 29 21.93 -15.80 4.89
CA GLU A 29 20.89 -16.83 5.02
C GLU A 29 20.08 -16.95 3.72
N LEU A 30 19.74 -15.83 3.08
CA LEU A 30 19.13 -15.85 1.75
C LEU A 30 19.98 -16.62 0.75
N GLY A 31 21.30 -16.36 0.74
CA GLY A 31 22.25 -17.06 -0.13
C GLY A 31 22.19 -18.57 0.05
N LYS A 32 22.21 -19.06 1.27
CA LYS A 32 22.07 -20.49 1.58
C LYS A 32 20.78 -21.08 1.03
N ARG A 33 19.66 -20.36 1.14
CA ARG A 33 18.33 -20.84 0.68
C ARG A 33 18.15 -20.82 -0.83
N VAL A 34 18.87 -19.96 -1.53
CA VAL A 34 18.77 -19.84 -3.00
C VAL A 34 20.00 -20.39 -3.74
N GLY A 35 21.00 -20.94 -3.01
CA GLY A 35 22.21 -21.52 -3.60
C GLY A 35 23.19 -20.48 -4.18
N LEU A 36 23.25 -19.27 -3.60
CA LEU A 36 24.12 -18.19 -4.03
C LEU A 36 25.02 -17.67 -2.90
N SER A 37 26.12 -16.98 -3.27
CA SER A 37 26.92 -16.23 -2.31
C SER A 37 26.14 -14.99 -1.80
N GLU A 38 26.51 -14.50 -0.60
CA GLU A 38 25.98 -13.26 -0.05
C GLU A 38 26.09 -12.09 -1.04
N ALA A 39 27.26 -11.96 -1.67
CA ALA A 39 27.52 -10.89 -2.64
C ALA A 39 26.59 -10.96 -3.86
N ALA A 40 26.31 -12.17 -4.36
CA ALA A 40 25.39 -12.39 -5.46
C ALA A 40 23.94 -12.02 -5.08
N VAL A 41 23.50 -12.41 -3.88
CA VAL A 41 22.17 -12.04 -3.35
C VAL A 41 22.05 -10.53 -3.18
N ARG A 42 23.06 -9.88 -2.58
CA ARG A 42 23.09 -8.42 -2.38
C ARG A 42 22.95 -7.68 -3.72
N ARG A 43 23.66 -8.13 -4.73
CA ARG A 43 23.58 -7.55 -6.08
C ARG A 43 22.17 -7.71 -6.66
N ARG A 44 21.56 -8.90 -6.55
CA ARG A 44 20.21 -9.17 -7.06
C ARG A 44 19.16 -8.31 -6.36
N VAL A 45 19.17 -8.25 -5.03
CA VAL A 45 18.25 -7.41 -4.25
C VAL A 45 18.39 -5.94 -4.66
N LYS A 46 19.63 -5.45 -4.87
CA LYS A 46 19.86 -4.09 -5.34
C LYS A 46 19.22 -3.86 -6.71
N ILE A 47 19.39 -4.78 -7.66
CA ILE A 47 18.77 -4.68 -9.00
C ILE A 47 17.25 -4.67 -8.89
N LEU A 48 16.66 -5.54 -8.04
CA LEU A 48 15.22 -5.59 -7.81
C LEU A 48 14.67 -4.27 -7.22
N GLN A 49 15.45 -3.59 -6.38
CA GLN A 49 15.10 -2.26 -5.86
C GLN A 49 15.25 -1.17 -6.94
N GLU A 50 16.36 -1.14 -7.67
CA GLU A 50 16.61 -0.16 -8.74
C GLU A 50 15.56 -0.26 -9.86
N ARG A 51 15.06 -1.45 -10.13
CA ARG A 51 13.97 -1.72 -11.08
C ARG A 51 12.56 -1.50 -10.50
N GLY A 52 12.44 -1.09 -9.24
CA GLY A 52 11.16 -0.84 -8.57
C GLY A 52 10.32 -2.09 -8.31
N ILE A 53 10.88 -3.30 -8.51
CA ILE A 53 10.22 -4.58 -8.21
C ILE A 53 10.07 -4.72 -6.69
N ILE A 54 11.15 -4.51 -5.93
CA ILE A 54 11.10 -4.28 -4.49
C ILE A 54 10.99 -2.78 -4.28
N LYS A 55 9.78 -2.31 -3.99
CA LYS A 55 9.51 -0.88 -3.83
C LYS A 55 10.10 -0.31 -2.54
N ARG A 56 10.05 -1.09 -1.44
CA ARG A 56 10.56 -0.69 -0.12
C ARG A 56 10.61 -1.88 0.83
N PHE A 57 11.46 -1.79 1.84
CA PHE A 57 11.39 -2.59 3.05
C PHE A 57 10.61 -1.79 4.09
N THR A 58 9.68 -2.43 4.77
CA THR A 58 8.82 -1.79 5.78
C THR A 58 8.54 -2.77 6.91
N VAL A 59 7.96 -2.26 7.97
CA VAL A 59 7.44 -3.05 9.08
C VAL A 59 5.94 -2.88 9.16
N ASP A 60 5.23 -3.92 9.53
CA ASP A 60 3.84 -3.84 9.94
C ASP A 60 3.83 -3.80 11.47
N VAL A 61 3.20 -2.77 12.03
CA VAL A 61 3.19 -2.52 13.47
C VAL A 61 1.77 -2.46 13.98
N ASP A 62 1.52 -3.09 15.11
CA ASP A 62 0.31 -2.87 15.88
C ASP A 62 0.57 -1.69 16.84
N GLU A 63 0.04 -0.52 16.50
CA GLU A 63 0.13 0.70 17.32
C GLU A 63 -0.93 0.72 18.43
N GLY A 64 -1.53 -0.42 18.73
CA GLY A 64 -2.63 -0.56 19.68
C GLY A 64 -3.99 -0.28 19.06
N PHE A 65 -4.95 0.21 19.90
CA PHE A 65 -6.31 0.44 19.45
C PHE A 65 -6.38 1.53 18.38
N GLN A 66 -6.66 1.14 17.14
CA GLN A 66 -6.93 2.05 16.03
C GLN A 66 -8.31 1.75 15.46
N VAL A 67 -9.04 2.82 15.14
CA VAL A 67 -10.28 2.71 14.37
C VAL A 67 -9.97 2.96 12.92
N SER A 68 -10.36 2.03 12.06
CA SER A 68 -10.16 2.14 10.61
C SER A 68 -11.51 2.18 9.89
N ALA A 69 -11.53 2.85 8.76
CA ALA A 69 -12.67 2.88 7.87
C ALA A 69 -12.26 2.74 6.41
N VAL A 70 -13.17 2.24 5.61
CA VAL A 70 -13.13 2.28 4.16
C VAL A 70 -14.14 3.33 3.70
N ILE A 71 -13.71 4.25 2.86
CA ILE A 71 -14.55 5.32 2.31
C ILE A 71 -14.59 5.12 0.80
N PHE A 72 -15.77 4.92 0.26
CA PHE A 72 -16.01 4.95 -1.17
C PHE A 72 -16.45 6.36 -1.57
N LEU A 73 -15.89 6.88 -2.66
CA LEU A 73 -16.11 8.24 -3.12
C LEU A 73 -16.65 8.26 -4.54
N GLN A 74 -17.56 9.20 -4.79
CA GLN A 74 -17.91 9.64 -6.13
C GLN A 74 -17.45 11.08 -6.31
N PHE A 75 -16.88 11.37 -7.47
CA PHE A 75 -16.43 12.71 -7.83
C PHE A 75 -17.44 13.40 -8.73
N GLU A 76 -17.40 14.71 -8.76
CA GLU A 76 -18.18 15.49 -9.71
C GLU A 76 -17.62 15.33 -11.13
N SER A 77 -18.50 15.20 -12.12
CA SER A 77 -18.11 14.95 -13.52
C SER A 77 -17.25 16.05 -14.12
N SER A 78 -17.28 17.25 -13.54
CA SER A 78 -16.48 18.41 -13.96
C SER A 78 -15.11 18.49 -13.33
N SER A 79 -14.80 17.60 -12.39
CA SER A 79 -13.58 17.64 -11.61
C SER A 79 -12.48 16.75 -12.19
N PHE A 80 -11.22 17.11 -11.96
CA PHE A 80 -10.07 16.29 -12.32
C PHE A 80 -9.76 15.30 -11.18
N PRO A 81 -9.94 13.97 -11.37
CA PRO A 81 -9.76 12.98 -10.32
C PRO A 81 -8.39 13.06 -9.63
N GLY A 82 -7.30 13.30 -10.38
CA GLY A 82 -5.95 13.38 -9.84
C GLY A 82 -5.79 14.50 -8.80
N GLU A 83 -6.37 15.67 -9.00
CA GLU A 83 -6.29 16.77 -8.04
C GLU A 83 -7.06 16.46 -6.75
N ILE A 84 -8.19 15.75 -6.86
CA ILE A 84 -8.99 15.34 -5.70
C ILE A 84 -8.19 14.29 -4.90
N VAL A 85 -7.62 13.30 -5.58
CA VAL A 85 -6.79 12.25 -4.95
C VAL A 85 -5.60 12.85 -4.22
N GLU A 86 -4.91 13.83 -4.81
CA GLU A 86 -3.82 14.54 -4.14
C GLU A 86 -4.27 15.30 -2.88
N LYS A 87 -5.43 15.96 -2.92
CA LYS A 87 -6.00 16.63 -1.75
C LYS A 87 -6.36 15.62 -0.65
N ILE A 88 -6.97 14.49 -1.02
CA ILE A 88 -7.29 13.40 -0.09
C ILE A 88 -6.01 12.83 0.55
N ALA A 89 -4.95 12.62 -0.23
CA ALA A 89 -3.68 12.07 0.27
C ALA A 89 -3.03 12.93 1.37
N ARG A 90 -3.36 14.23 1.46
CA ARG A 90 -2.87 15.14 2.50
C ARG A 90 -3.66 15.05 3.81
N VAL A 91 -4.79 14.35 3.83
CA VAL A 91 -5.57 14.15 5.06
C VAL A 91 -4.82 13.17 5.97
N PRO A 92 -4.58 13.52 7.24
CA PRO A 92 -3.88 12.62 8.17
C PRO A 92 -4.58 11.28 8.31
N GLY A 93 -3.81 10.20 8.43
CA GLY A 93 -4.35 8.85 8.66
C GLY A 93 -4.76 8.09 7.41
N ILE A 94 -4.60 8.67 6.22
CA ILE A 94 -4.76 7.93 4.97
C ILE A 94 -3.68 6.85 4.88
N ARG A 95 -4.12 5.60 4.66
CA ARG A 95 -3.25 4.42 4.51
C ARG A 95 -3.09 4.03 3.05
N ALA A 96 -4.16 4.11 2.28
CA ALA A 96 -4.17 3.81 0.85
C ALA A 96 -5.31 4.53 0.15
N ILE A 97 -5.11 4.84 -1.11
CA ILE A 97 -6.12 5.34 -2.03
C ILE A 97 -6.07 4.45 -3.27
N TYR A 98 -7.23 3.97 -3.69
CA TYR A 98 -7.42 3.18 -4.89
C TYR A 98 -8.36 3.94 -5.82
N GLU A 99 -7.93 4.19 -7.05
CA GLU A 99 -8.83 4.63 -8.10
C GLU A 99 -9.59 3.42 -8.64
N LEU A 100 -10.88 3.58 -8.85
CA LEU A 100 -11.78 2.49 -9.20
C LEU A 100 -12.49 2.79 -10.53
N THR A 101 -12.94 1.74 -11.17
CA THR A 101 -13.91 1.82 -12.26
C THR A 101 -15.28 1.38 -11.77
N GLY A 102 -16.37 1.93 -12.30
CA GLY A 102 -17.74 1.54 -11.97
C GLY A 102 -18.49 2.58 -11.14
N ARG A 103 -19.21 2.14 -10.12
CA ARG A 103 -20.11 3.02 -9.32
C ARG A 103 -19.37 4.09 -8.53
N PHE A 104 -18.18 3.78 -8.02
CA PHE A 104 -17.35 4.69 -7.25
C PHE A 104 -16.08 4.99 -8.03
N ASP A 105 -15.59 6.21 -7.90
CA ASP A 105 -14.37 6.69 -8.56
C ASP A 105 -13.12 6.37 -7.73
N ALA A 106 -13.25 6.32 -6.39
CA ALA A 106 -12.15 5.98 -5.51
C ALA A 106 -12.61 5.24 -4.25
N MET A 107 -11.66 4.49 -3.67
CA MET A 107 -11.76 3.88 -2.34
C MET A 107 -10.56 4.32 -1.50
N VAL A 108 -10.81 4.75 -0.29
CA VAL A 108 -9.79 5.22 0.66
C VAL A 108 -9.82 4.37 1.90
N ILE A 109 -8.64 3.92 2.35
CA ILE A 109 -8.46 3.31 3.66
C ILE A 109 -7.87 4.36 4.58
N ILE A 110 -8.54 4.62 5.70
CA ILE A 110 -8.16 5.62 6.68
C ILE A 110 -8.18 5.01 8.09
N SER A 111 -7.28 5.48 8.96
CA SER A 111 -7.24 5.07 10.37
C SER A 111 -7.10 6.28 11.27
N ALA A 112 -7.56 6.16 12.51
CA ALA A 112 -7.42 7.16 13.56
C ALA A 112 -7.31 6.48 14.93
N SER A 113 -6.82 7.20 15.94
CA SER A 113 -6.70 6.68 17.30
C SER A 113 -8.04 6.50 18.00
N ARG A 114 -9.08 7.20 17.56
CA ARG A 114 -10.44 7.18 18.13
C ARG A 114 -11.50 7.58 17.09
N ILE A 115 -12.74 7.21 17.37
CA ILE A 115 -13.90 7.47 16.50
C ILE A 115 -14.11 8.95 16.20
N SER A 116 -13.97 9.83 17.21
CA SER A 116 -14.14 11.28 17.02
C SER A 116 -13.14 11.84 16.01
N GLU A 117 -11.88 11.44 16.12
CA GLU A 117 -10.84 11.83 15.18
C GLU A 117 -11.07 11.27 13.76
N LEU A 118 -11.55 10.03 13.68
CA LEU A 118 -11.94 9.43 12.41
C LEU A 118 -13.04 10.25 11.72
N ASN A 119 -14.08 10.65 12.47
CA ASN A 119 -15.17 11.48 11.96
C ASN A 119 -14.67 12.83 11.44
N GLU A 120 -13.80 13.52 12.19
CA GLU A 120 -13.19 14.78 11.76
C GLU A 120 -12.42 14.62 10.44
N ARG A 121 -11.71 13.52 10.27
CA ARG A 121 -10.97 13.22 9.04
C ARG A 121 -11.89 12.92 7.87
N ILE A 122 -12.98 12.17 8.11
CA ILE A 122 -14.03 11.90 7.10
C ILE A 122 -14.68 13.22 6.66
N ASP A 123 -14.99 14.11 7.58
CA ASP A 123 -15.60 15.42 7.26
C ASP A 123 -14.64 16.29 6.44
N LYS A 124 -13.33 16.24 6.70
CA LYS A 124 -12.32 16.90 5.85
C LYS A 124 -12.34 16.36 4.42
N ILE A 125 -12.47 15.04 4.23
CA ILE A 125 -12.58 14.44 2.90
C ILE A 125 -13.86 14.89 2.19
N ARG A 126 -15.00 14.92 2.91
CA ARG A 126 -16.29 15.38 2.36
C ARG A 126 -16.27 16.82 1.93
N ALA A 127 -15.49 17.66 2.61
CA ALA A 127 -15.36 19.09 2.30
C ALA A 127 -14.42 19.40 1.13
N ILE A 128 -13.74 18.39 0.56
CA ILE A 128 -12.86 18.58 -0.59
C ILE A 128 -13.72 18.90 -1.82
N GLU A 129 -13.42 20.02 -2.46
CA GLU A 129 -14.06 20.41 -3.71
C GLU A 129 -13.87 19.31 -4.78
N GLY A 130 -14.97 18.93 -5.45
CA GLY A 130 -15.00 17.85 -6.42
C GLY A 130 -15.42 16.49 -5.84
N VAL A 131 -15.52 16.35 -4.52
CA VAL A 131 -16.13 15.18 -3.89
C VAL A 131 -17.64 15.36 -3.92
N LYS A 132 -18.33 14.52 -4.69
CA LYS A 132 -19.79 14.53 -4.84
C LYS A 132 -20.49 13.82 -3.69
N SER A 133 -20.02 12.64 -3.35
CA SER A 133 -20.60 11.82 -2.28
C SER A 133 -19.59 10.87 -1.68
N THR A 134 -19.85 10.44 -0.45
CA THR A 134 -19.05 9.46 0.27
C THR A 134 -19.93 8.41 0.93
N GLU A 135 -19.51 7.16 0.87
CA GLU A 135 -20.09 6.04 1.61
C GLU A 135 -18.99 5.46 2.50
N THR A 136 -19.20 5.44 3.83
CA THR A 136 -18.18 5.05 4.80
C THR A 136 -18.59 3.80 5.53
N ALA A 137 -17.69 2.81 5.57
CA ALA A 137 -17.81 1.61 6.37
C ALA A 137 -16.68 1.56 7.41
N VAL A 138 -17.05 1.48 8.69
CA VAL A 138 -16.07 1.28 9.77
C VAL A 138 -15.64 -0.19 9.77
N VAL A 139 -14.32 -0.43 9.83
CA VAL A 139 -13.75 -1.76 9.87
C VAL A 139 -13.91 -2.32 11.29
N LEU A 140 -14.67 -3.39 11.44
CA LEU A 140 -14.86 -4.06 12.73
C LEU A 140 -13.70 -5.01 13.06
N ARG A 141 -13.13 -5.66 12.05
CA ARG A 141 -12.04 -6.63 12.20
C ARG A 141 -11.26 -6.76 10.91
N VAL A 142 -9.96 -6.87 11.04
CA VAL A 142 -9.07 -7.27 9.93
C VAL A 142 -8.65 -8.72 10.17
N LEU A 143 -8.85 -9.56 9.18
CA LEU A 143 -8.34 -10.94 9.18
C LEU A 143 -7.28 -11.02 8.10
N THR A 144 -6.03 -11.12 8.51
CA THR A 144 -4.91 -11.34 7.60
C THR A 144 -4.67 -12.85 7.52
N PRO A 145 -4.91 -13.48 6.35
CA PRO A 145 -4.55 -14.89 6.19
C PRO A 145 -3.07 -15.05 6.46
N SER A 146 -2.70 -16.00 7.32
CA SER A 146 -1.31 -16.41 7.44
C SER A 146 -0.85 -16.90 6.07
N LEU A 147 0.14 -16.25 5.47
CA LEU A 147 0.76 -16.76 4.26
C LEU A 147 1.40 -18.11 4.62
N PRO A 148 1.09 -19.18 3.86
CA PRO A 148 1.64 -20.50 4.11
C PRO A 148 3.16 -20.54 3.97
#